data_a5ae4fae4a81780c234b93988e941ef7
#
_entry.id   a5ae4fae4a81780c234b93988e941ef7
#
_cell.length_a   1.000
_cell.length_b   1.000
_cell.length_c   1.000
_cell.angle_alpha   90.00
_cell.angle_beta   90.00
_cell.angle_gamma   90.00
#
_symmetry.space_group_name_H-M   'P 1'
#
loop_
_entity.id
_entity.type
_entity.pdbx_description
1 polymer ?
#
loop_
_entity_poly.entity_id
_entity_poly.type
_entity_poly.pdbx_seq_one_letter_code
_entity_poly.pdbx_strand_id
1 'polypeptide(L)'
;LDWVNEIPVLTVKDFRNGMMKPYAEEMKESDAVVLNLQSNRGGYMDTCTAWYEGFCGEVPTSNNLMFYRDYKNALSHIPGYQKINEEAAVMWSGEDKFVDNDRLVILLTNKECASSGELFTDMAHNLENTLIIGENTAGALLNGYSDMRTLPHSKLILQFGNSVHLWPEGYFEEGKGLEPDIWCPGWYAEEAVLKFIENNVK
;
A
#
# COMPACT_ATOMS: atom_id res chain seq x y z
N LEU A 1 -15.02 -8.13 -6.23
CA LEU A 1 -15.76 -6.92 -6.53
C LEU A 1 -17.24 -7.22 -6.35
N ASP A 2 -17.90 -6.44 -5.53
CA ASP A 2 -19.32 -6.51 -5.25
C ASP A 2 -19.98 -5.19 -5.68
N TRP A 3 -21.30 -5.21 -5.96
CA TRP A 3 -22.08 -4.02 -6.27
C TRP A 3 -23.14 -3.83 -5.19
N VAL A 4 -23.07 -2.72 -4.48
CA VAL A 4 -24.02 -2.36 -3.43
C VAL A 4 -24.74 -1.08 -3.83
N ASN A 5 -26.02 -1.19 -4.16
CA ASN A 5 -26.83 -0.05 -4.63
C ASN A 5 -26.16 0.74 -5.79
N GLU A 6 -25.69 0.00 -6.79
CA GLU A 6 -24.96 0.52 -7.96
C GLU A 6 -23.55 1.10 -7.66
N ILE A 7 -23.05 1.00 -6.42
CA ILE A 7 -21.71 1.41 -6.03
C ILE A 7 -20.79 0.19 -6.08
N PRO A 8 -19.69 0.20 -6.84
CA PRO A 8 -18.72 -0.88 -6.82
C PRO A 8 -17.87 -0.83 -5.56
N VAL A 9 -17.83 -1.95 -4.86
CA VAL A 9 -17.05 -2.16 -3.63
C VAL A 9 -16.05 -3.28 -3.87
N LEU A 10 -14.76 -2.95 -3.87
CA LEU A 10 -13.69 -3.91 -4.03
C LEU A 10 -13.00 -4.19 -2.68
N THR A 11 -13.26 -5.36 -2.10
CA THR A 11 -12.52 -5.82 -0.93
C THR A 11 -11.22 -6.49 -1.34
N VAL A 12 -10.09 -5.90 -0.95
CA VAL A 12 -8.75 -6.37 -1.31
C VAL A 12 -8.04 -6.91 -0.06
N LYS A 13 -7.98 -8.22 0.09
CA LYS A 13 -7.33 -8.88 1.25
C LYS A 13 -5.82 -8.92 1.15
N ASP A 14 -5.29 -8.97 -0.06
CA ASP A 14 -3.86 -8.88 -0.36
C ASP A 14 -3.61 -8.50 -1.83
N PHE A 15 -2.39 -8.11 -2.14
CA PHE A 15 -1.92 -7.79 -3.50
C PHE A 15 -1.09 -8.92 -4.12
N ARG A 16 -1.47 -10.18 -3.92
CA ARG A 16 -0.71 -11.34 -4.43
C ARG A 16 -1.24 -11.90 -5.75
N ASN A 17 -2.51 -11.63 -6.08
CA ASN A 17 -3.08 -12.04 -7.35
C ASN A 17 -3.21 -10.84 -8.29
N GLY A 18 -2.80 -10.97 -9.54
CA GLY A 18 -2.71 -9.88 -10.52
C GLY A 18 -4.05 -9.38 -11.09
N MET A 19 -5.16 -9.50 -10.37
CA MET A 19 -6.51 -9.15 -10.86
C MET A 19 -6.92 -7.68 -10.63
N MET A 20 -6.03 -6.82 -10.15
CA MET A 20 -6.38 -5.45 -9.79
C MET A 20 -6.79 -4.59 -10.99
N LYS A 21 -6.07 -4.72 -12.13
CA LYS A 21 -6.35 -3.91 -13.32
C LYS A 21 -7.74 -4.16 -13.92
N PRO A 22 -8.21 -5.41 -14.13
CA PRO A 22 -9.57 -5.66 -14.61
C PRO A 22 -10.65 -5.08 -13.70
N TYR A 23 -10.49 -5.17 -12.38
CA TYR A 23 -11.43 -4.56 -11.44
C TYR A 23 -11.42 -3.04 -11.54
N ALA A 24 -10.24 -2.42 -11.66
CA ALA A 24 -10.11 -0.98 -11.85
C ALA A 24 -10.80 -0.51 -13.13
N GLU A 25 -10.63 -1.23 -14.23
CA GLU A 25 -11.26 -0.94 -15.52
C GLU A 25 -12.79 -1.06 -15.47
N GLU A 26 -13.33 -1.96 -14.64
CA GLU A 26 -14.77 -2.07 -14.41
C GLU A 26 -15.28 -0.93 -13.50
N MET A 27 -14.55 -0.63 -12.42
CA MET A 27 -14.93 0.38 -11.42
C MET A 27 -14.90 1.81 -11.99
N LYS A 28 -14.01 2.11 -12.94
CA LYS A 28 -13.86 3.47 -13.51
C LYS A 28 -15.10 3.98 -14.27
N GLU A 29 -16.06 3.13 -14.57
CA GLU A 29 -17.31 3.52 -15.21
C GLU A 29 -18.34 4.12 -14.21
N SER A 30 -18.01 4.13 -12.91
CA SER A 30 -18.86 4.65 -11.83
C SER A 30 -18.36 6.00 -11.33
N ASP A 31 -19.28 6.88 -10.92
CA ASP A 31 -18.97 8.21 -10.37
C ASP A 31 -18.34 8.12 -8.96
N ALA A 32 -18.60 7.04 -8.25
CA ALA A 32 -18.02 6.77 -6.94
C ALA A 32 -17.62 5.29 -6.80
N VAL A 33 -16.48 5.04 -6.16
CA VAL A 33 -15.94 3.68 -5.93
C VAL A 33 -15.43 3.52 -4.51
N VAL A 34 -15.53 2.31 -3.97
CA VAL A 34 -15.03 1.97 -2.62
C VAL A 34 -14.01 0.84 -2.72
N LEU A 35 -12.83 1.07 -2.15
CA LEU A 35 -11.80 0.04 -1.95
C LEU A 35 -11.68 -0.27 -0.46
N ASN A 36 -12.06 -1.47 -0.07
CA ASN A 36 -11.91 -1.92 1.31
C ASN A 36 -10.57 -2.65 1.49
N LEU A 37 -9.61 -1.96 2.14
CA LEU A 37 -8.28 -2.46 2.48
C LEU A 37 -8.14 -2.86 3.96
N GLN A 38 -9.22 -2.89 4.72
CA GLN A 38 -9.18 -3.10 6.18
C GLN A 38 -8.51 -4.40 6.62
N SER A 39 -8.47 -5.41 5.77
CA SER A 39 -7.77 -6.67 6.06
C SER A 39 -6.60 -6.93 5.12
N ASN A 40 -6.12 -5.90 4.43
CA ASN A 40 -5.04 -6.03 3.45
C ASN A 40 -3.68 -6.09 4.14
N ARG A 41 -3.01 -7.21 4.06
CA ARG A 41 -1.68 -7.42 4.65
C ARG A 41 -0.52 -7.22 3.67
N GLY A 42 -0.78 -6.51 2.57
CA GLY A 42 0.23 -6.21 1.56
C GLY A 42 0.32 -7.25 0.46
N GLY A 43 1.45 -7.34 -0.20
CA GLY A 43 1.71 -8.19 -1.34
C GLY A 43 2.71 -7.60 -2.32
N TYR A 44 2.46 -7.75 -3.61
CA TYR A 44 3.36 -7.26 -4.66
C TYR A 44 3.03 -5.82 -5.05
N MET A 45 4.06 -4.99 -5.15
CA MET A 45 3.94 -3.58 -5.54
C MET A 45 3.34 -3.43 -6.94
N ASP A 46 3.77 -4.25 -7.90
CA ASP A 46 3.25 -4.21 -9.27
C ASP A 46 1.74 -4.50 -9.33
N THR A 47 1.25 -5.38 -8.44
CA THR A 47 -0.18 -5.63 -8.32
C THR A 47 -0.91 -4.44 -7.70
N CYS A 48 -0.29 -3.79 -6.72
CA CYS A 48 -0.79 -2.59 -6.08
C CYS A 48 -0.93 -1.43 -7.10
N THR A 49 0.12 -1.13 -7.87
CA THR A 49 0.11 -0.05 -8.88
C THR A 49 -0.82 -0.34 -10.06
N ALA A 50 -1.04 -1.61 -10.40
CA ALA A 50 -1.89 -2.00 -11.53
C ALA A 50 -3.36 -1.52 -11.41
N TRP A 51 -3.85 -1.28 -10.19
CA TRP A 51 -5.17 -0.68 -10.01
C TRP A 51 -5.19 0.76 -10.50
N TYR A 52 -4.22 1.57 -10.11
CA TYR A 52 -4.12 2.97 -10.54
C TYR A 52 -3.97 3.08 -12.06
N GLU A 53 -3.11 2.26 -12.65
CA GLU A 53 -2.97 2.19 -14.12
C GLU A 53 -4.29 1.85 -14.83
N GLY A 54 -5.08 0.94 -14.27
CA GLY A 54 -6.38 0.57 -14.85
C GLY A 54 -7.45 1.63 -14.64
N PHE A 55 -7.43 2.31 -13.50
CA PHE A 55 -8.47 3.28 -13.09
C PHE A 55 -8.24 4.68 -13.69
N CYS A 56 -7.02 5.22 -13.52
CA CYS A 56 -6.67 6.57 -13.95
C CYS A 56 -5.75 6.59 -15.18
N GLY A 57 -5.18 5.46 -15.60
CA GLY A 57 -4.17 5.40 -16.66
C GLY A 57 -2.75 5.77 -16.20
N GLU A 58 -2.60 6.28 -14.99
CA GLU A 58 -1.35 6.74 -14.39
C GLU A 58 -1.25 6.29 -12.92
N VAL A 59 -0.02 6.17 -12.41
CA VAL A 59 0.22 5.83 -11.00
C VAL A 59 0.60 7.09 -10.26
N PRO A 60 -0.16 7.50 -9.23
CA PRO A 60 0.28 8.55 -8.32
C PRO A 60 1.50 8.07 -7.51
N THR A 61 2.38 8.96 -7.15
CA THR A 61 3.57 8.64 -6.33
C THR A 61 3.76 9.67 -5.24
N SER A 62 4.32 9.23 -4.13
CA SER A 62 4.73 10.08 -3.02
C SER A 62 6.24 10.23 -2.96
N ASN A 63 6.69 11.30 -2.32
CA ASN A 63 8.10 11.56 -2.07
C ASN A 63 8.66 10.58 -1.05
N ASN A 64 9.22 9.49 -1.52
CA ASN A 64 9.91 8.52 -0.69
C ASN A 64 11.16 7.97 -1.38
N LEU A 65 12.06 7.42 -0.58
CA LEU A 65 13.27 6.74 -1.03
C LEU A 65 13.25 5.30 -0.53
N MET A 66 13.52 4.36 -1.40
CA MET A 66 13.68 2.97 -1.01
C MET A 66 15.11 2.51 -1.28
N PHE A 67 15.76 2.01 -0.25
CA PHE A 67 17.08 1.42 -0.32
C PHE A 67 16.98 -0.09 -0.19
N TYR A 68 17.62 -0.79 -1.11
CA TYR A 68 17.79 -2.23 -1.05
C TYR A 68 19.17 -2.60 -0.49
N ARG A 69 19.21 -3.57 0.42
CA ARG A 69 20.46 -4.13 0.95
C ARG A 69 20.68 -5.53 0.40
N ASP A 70 21.76 -5.74 -0.36
CA ASP A 70 22.17 -7.06 -0.79
C ASP A 70 22.87 -7.82 0.34
N TYR A 71 22.08 -8.58 1.10
CA TYR A 71 22.60 -9.41 2.19
C TYR A 71 23.49 -10.56 1.73
N LYS A 72 23.46 -10.97 0.47
CA LYS A 72 24.35 -12.02 -0.04
C LYS A 72 25.80 -11.58 0.08
N ASN A 73 26.07 -10.32 -0.27
CA ASN A 73 27.41 -9.76 -0.14
C ASN A 73 27.72 -9.38 1.31
N ALA A 74 26.74 -8.96 2.10
CA ALA A 74 26.95 -8.60 3.50
C ALA A 74 27.28 -9.80 4.39
N LEU A 75 26.77 -10.99 4.10
CA LEU A 75 26.97 -12.21 4.90
C LEU A 75 28.13 -13.08 4.40
N SER A 76 28.72 -12.80 3.25
CA SER A 76 29.82 -13.61 2.68
C SER A 76 31.13 -13.55 3.49
N HIS A 77 31.22 -12.66 4.48
CA HIS A 77 32.43 -12.35 5.22
C HIS A 77 32.33 -12.50 6.74
N ILE A 78 31.50 -13.39 7.22
CA ILE A 78 31.57 -13.78 8.63
C ILE A 78 32.75 -14.79 8.76
N PRO A 79 33.80 -14.55 9.55
CA PRO A 79 33.87 -13.65 10.72
C PRO A 79 34.35 -12.22 10.48
N GLY A 80 34.70 -11.88 9.30
CA GLY A 80 35.12 -10.52 9.00
C GLY A 80 34.02 -9.71 8.36
N TYR A 81 33.01 -9.31 9.08
CA TYR A 81 31.93 -8.44 8.64
C TYR A 81 32.46 -7.08 8.13
N GLN A 82 33.19 -7.10 7.02
CA GLN A 82 34.00 -5.97 6.62
C GLN A 82 33.46 -5.10 5.47
N LYS A 83 32.34 -5.50 4.88
CA LYS A 83 31.66 -4.59 3.95
C LYS A 83 30.15 -4.73 4.15
N ILE A 84 29.61 -3.87 4.98
CA ILE A 84 28.35 -3.26 4.64
C ILE A 84 28.58 -2.74 3.23
N ASN A 85 27.88 -3.27 2.25
CA ASN A 85 28.00 -2.78 0.88
C ASN A 85 27.81 -1.27 0.93
N GLU A 86 28.81 -0.49 0.60
CA GLU A 86 28.74 0.96 0.55
C GLU A 86 27.79 1.42 -0.55
N GLU A 87 27.39 0.50 -1.40
CA GLU A 87 26.35 0.64 -2.41
C GLU A 87 25.04 0.06 -1.91
N ALA A 88 24.40 0.72 -0.95
CA ALA A 88 22.96 0.58 -0.85
C ALA A 88 22.36 1.09 -2.15
N ALA A 89 21.98 0.19 -3.04
CA ALA A 89 21.37 0.59 -4.29
C ALA A 89 20.05 1.30 -3.97
N VAL A 90 19.92 2.55 -4.38
CA VAL A 90 18.62 3.22 -4.41
C VAL A 90 17.78 2.45 -5.41
N MET A 91 16.77 1.71 -4.94
CA MET A 91 15.84 0.99 -5.81
C MET A 91 14.75 1.90 -6.36
N TRP A 92 14.40 2.90 -5.59
CA TRP A 92 13.31 3.80 -5.88
C TRP A 92 13.60 5.17 -5.29
N SER A 93 13.42 6.20 -6.08
CA SER A 93 13.26 7.57 -5.62
C SER A 93 12.00 8.12 -6.26
N GLY A 94 10.95 8.33 -5.47
CA GLY A 94 9.70 8.96 -5.92
C GLY A 94 9.76 10.45 -5.64
N GLU A 95 9.27 11.24 -6.59
CA GLU A 95 8.80 12.59 -6.34
C GLU A 95 7.27 12.53 -6.21
N ASP A 96 6.69 13.54 -5.56
CA ASP A 96 5.23 13.66 -5.51
C ASP A 96 4.69 13.82 -6.93
N LYS A 97 3.81 12.90 -7.32
CA LYS A 97 3.08 12.95 -8.57
C LYS A 97 1.59 12.89 -8.27
N PHE A 98 0.93 14.03 -8.44
CA PHE A 98 -0.51 14.13 -8.36
C PHE A 98 -1.14 13.67 -9.68
N VAL A 99 -2.20 12.89 -9.57
CA VAL A 99 -2.98 12.39 -10.71
C VAL A 99 -4.39 12.95 -10.63
N ASP A 100 -4.82 13.62 -11.70
CA ASP A 100 -6.16 14.16 -11.81
C ASP A 100 -7.18 13.02 -11.92
N ASN A 101 -8.29 13.16 -11.22
CA ASN A 101 -9.39 12.20 -11.21
C ASN A 101 -10.71 12.90 -10.89
N ASP A 102 -11.73 12.66 -11.70
CA ASP A 102 -13.06 13.25 -11.57
C ASP A 102 -14.06 12.41 -10.77
N ARG A 103 -13.66 11.19 -10.37
CA ARG A 103 -14.49 10.22 -9.64
C ARG A 103 -14.18 10.23 -8.15
N LEU A 104 -15.19 10.05 -7.34
CA LEU A 104 -14.99 9.89 -5.92
C LEU A 104 -14.37 8.49 -5.61
N VAL A 105 -13.17 8.47 -5.06
CA VAL A 105 -12.49 7.26 -4.61
C VAL A 105 -12.48 7.25 -3.09
N ILE A 106 -13.03 6.21 -2.47
CA ILE A 106 -12.99 6.04 -1.02
C ILE A 106 -12.20 4.79 -0.66
N LEU A 107 -11.16 4.97 0.15
CA LEU A 107 -10.40 3.87 0.76
C LEU A 107 -10.84 3.64 2.19
N LEU A 108 -11.09 2.40 2.54
CA LEU A 108 -11.34 1.99 3.93
C LEU A 108 -10.09 1.33 4.49
N THR A 109 -9.56 1.87 5.58
CA THR A 109 -8.33 1.39 6.24
C THR A 109 -8.56 1.01 7.69
N ASN A 110 -7.70 0.19 8.25
CA ASN A 110 -7.60 -0.10 9.66
C ASN A 110 -6.21 -0.64 10.04
N LYS A 111 -6.00 -0.99 11.30
CA LYS A 111 -4.74 -1.53 11.83
C LYS A 111 -4.26 -2.85 11.21
N GLU A 112 -5.04 -3.51 10.39
CA GLU A 112 -4.61 -4.70 9.65
C GLU A 112 -4.12 -4.37 8.24
N CYS A 113 -4.35 -3.14 7.75
CA CYS A 113 -3.82 -2.66 6.48
C CYS A 113 -2.31 -2.42 6.62
N ALA A 114 -1.49 -3.23 5.95
CA ALA A 114 -0.05 -3.26 6.14
C ALA A 114 0.74 -3.36 4.83
N SER A 115 2.03 -2.96 4.86
CA SER A 115 2.97 -3.13 3.76
C SER A 115 2.46 -2.53 2.45
N SER A 116 2.31 -3.30 1.35
CA SER A 116 1.78 -2.76 0.07
C SER A 116 0.34 -2.25 0.18
N GLY A 117 -0.43 -2.60 1.23
CA GLY A 117 -1.70 -1.95 1.56
C GLY A 117 -1.51 -0.50 1.99
N GLU A 118 -0.47 -0.25 2.77
CA GLU A 118 -0.10 1.10 3.18
C GLU A 118 0.51 1.89 2.02
N LEU A 119 1.32 1.23 1.16
CA LEU A 119 1.85 1.86 -0.05
C LEU A 119 0.71 2.28 -1.01
N PHE A 120 -0.32 1.44 -1.15
CA PHE A 120 -1.52 1.81 -1.91
C PHE A 120 -2.21 3.02 -1.28
N THR A 121 -2.35 3.03 0.05
CA THR A 121 -2.95 4.15 0.79
C THR A 121 -2.11 5.44 0.66
N ASP A 122 -0.79 5.33 0.71
CA ASP A 122 0.16 6.42 0.52
C ASP A 122 0.01 7.04 -0.89
N MET A 123 -0.03 6.22 -1.93
CA MET A 123 -0.26 6.68 -3.30
C MET A 123 -1.63 7.37 -3.46
N ALA A 124 -2.65 6.92 -2.74
CA ALA A 124 -3.99 7.47 -2.81
C ALA A 124 -4.09 8.93 -2.36
N HIS A 125 -3.20 9.40 -1.47
CA HIS A 125 -3.12 10.81 -1.10
C HIS A 125 -2.81 11.74 -2.28
N ASN A 126 -2.18 11.20 -3.32
CA ASN A 126 -1.82 11.94 -4.53
C ASN A 126 -2.76 11.64 -5.72
N LEU A 127 -3.92 11.05 -5.45
CA LEU A 127 -5.03 10.91 -6.40
C LEU A 127 -6.13 11.90 -6.06
N GLU A 128 -6.51 12.75 -7.01
CA GLU A 128 -7.59 13.73 -6.81
C GLU A 128 -8.92 13.07 -6.44
N ASN A 129 -9.77 13.76 -5.70
CA ASN A 129 -11.09 13.28 -5.25
C ASN A 129 -11.05 11.95 -4.49
N THR A 130 -10.00 11.73 -3.71
CA THR A 130 -9.84 10.54 -2.87
C THR A 130 -10.03 10.89 -1.40
N LEU A 131 -10.72 10.02 -0.67
CA LEU A 131 -10.89 10.08 0.78
C LEU A 131 -10.48 8.76 1.42
N ILE A 132 -9.66 8.83 2.44
CA ILE A 132 -9.26 7.69 3.27
C ILE A 132 -10.08 7.74 4.55
N ILE A 133 -10.86 6.69 4.80
CA ILE A 133 -11.81 6.63 5.91
C ILE A 133 -11.56 5.37 6.74
N GLY A 134 -11.60 5.47 8.04
CA GLY A 134 -11.44 4.33 8.94
C GLY A 134 -10.49 4.60 10.09
N GLU A 135 -9.55 3.71 10.30
CA GLU A 135 -8.53 3.79 11.35
C GLU A 135 -7.15 3.87 10.72
N ASN A 136 -6.15 4.30 11.50
CA ASN A 136 -4.76 4.26 11.04
C ASN A 136 -4.39 2.87 10.49
N THR A 137 -3.51 2.85 9.51
CA THR A 137 -2.92 1.61 9.01
C THR A 137 -1.98 0.96 10.05
N ALA A 138 -1.39 -0.18 9.74
CA ALA A 138 -0.57 -0.96 10.67
C ALA A 138 0.70 -0.23 11.13
N GLY A 139 1.30 0.57 10.26
CA GLY A 139 2.63 1.13 10.47
C GLY A 139 3.74 0.11 10.23
N ALA A 140 3.67 -0.60 9.12
CA ALA A 140 4.62 -1.67 8.76
C ALA A 140 5.18 -1.43 7.34
N LEU A 141 5.68 -0.23 7.08
CA LEU A 141 6.14 0.20 5.76
C LEU A 141 7.61 0.59 5.69
N LEU A 142 8.28 0.85 6.84
CA LEU A 142 9.71 1.20 6.83
C LEU A 142 10.61 0.07 6.33
N ASN A 143 10.22 -1.18 6.52
CA ASN A 143 10.98 -2.33 6.08
C ASN A 143 10.17 -3.18 5.12
N GLY A 144 10.69 -3.39 3.93
CA GLY A 144 10.03 -4.17 2.89
C GLY A 144 10.90 -5.30 2.32
N TYR A 145 10.43 -5.91 1.24
CA TYR A 145 11.08 -6.98 0.50
C TYR A 145 11.63 -8.10 1.39
N SER A 146 10.76 -9.04 1.71
CA SER A 146 11.12 -10.19 2.53
C SER A 146 12.11 -11.11 1.81
N ASP A 147 13.26 -11.33 2.40
CA ASP A 147 14.20 -12.37 1.98
C ASP A 147 14.19 -13.54 2.97
N MET A 148 14.47 -14.73 2.50
CA MET A 148 14.53 -15.94 3.31
C MET A 148 15.89 -16.62 3.20
N ARG A 149 16.43 -17.03 4.34
CA ARG A 149 17.69 -17.79 4.43
C ARG A 149 17.53 -19.03 5.29
N THR A 150 17.99 -20.14 4.77
CA THR A 150 18.06 -21.38 5.53
C THR A 150 19.42 -21.47 6.24
N LEU A 151 19.40 -21.58 7.55
CA LEU A 151 20.61 -21.75 8.35
C LEU A 151 21.26 -23.12 8.02
N PRO A 152 22.60 -23.16 7.78
CA PRO A 152 23.24 -24.33 7.20
C PRO A 152 23.21 -25.56 8.11
N HIS A 153 23.24 -25.38 9.44
CA HIS A 153 23.26 -26.46 10.41
C HIS A 153 21.88 -26.83 10.93
N SER A 154 21.14 -25.87 11.49
CA SER A 154 19.82 -26.11 12.09
C SER A 154 18.71 -26.30 11.08
N LYS A 155 18.91 -25.90 9.81
CA LYS A 155 17.90 -25.87 8.76
C LYS A 155 16.70 -24.96 9.05
N LEU A 156 16.77 -24.13 10.09
CA LEU A 156 15.77 -23.11 10.36
C LEU A 156 15.76 -22.07 9.23
N ILE A 157 14.57 -21.62 8.89
CA ILE A 157 14.36 -20.55 7.91
C ILE A 157 14.27 -19.24 8.69
N LEU A 158 15.14 -18.30 8.34
CA LEU A 158 15.04 -16.91 8.75
C LEU A 158 14.35 -16.11 7.65
N GLN A 159 13.34 -15.33 8.04
CA GLN A 159 12.70 -14.35 7.18
C GLN A 159 12.97 -12.96 7.74
N PHE A 160 13.37 -12.01 6.88
CA PHE A 160 13.70 -10.64 7.27
C PHE A 160 13.50 -9.68 6.11
N GLY A 161 13.24 -8.39 6.43
CA GLY A 161 13.20 -7.33 5.44
C GLY A 161 14.61 -6.98 4.94
N ASN A 162 14.76 -6.74 3.65
CA ASN A 162 16.04 -6.36 3.03
C ASN A 162 16.00 -5.01 2.31
N SER A 163 14.91 -4.26 2.46
CA SER A 163 14.82 -2.86 2.04
C SER A 163 14.39 -1.96 3.19
N VAL A 164 14.76 -0.69 3.08
CA VAL A 164 14.33 0.36 3.99
C VAL A 164 13.69 1.46 3.16
N HIS A 165 12.51 1.89 3.57
CA HIS A 165 11.81 3.02 2.99
C HIS A 165 12.00 4.25 3.88
N LEU A 166 12.27 5.39 3.27
CA LEU A 166 12.42 6.67 3.95
C LEU A 166 11.41 7.66 3.37
N TRP A 167 10.61 8.24 4.24
CA TRP A 167 9.69 9.33 3.94
C TRP A 167 10.21 10.65 4.52
N PRO A 168 9.64 11.78 4.11
CA PRO A 168 9.88 13.05 4.79
C PRO A 168 9.62 12.94 6.28
N GLU A 169 10.36 13.72 7.07
CA GLU A 169 10.25 13.72 8.53
C GLU A 169 8.81 14.00 8.97
N GLY A 170 8.27 13.16 9.86
CA GLY A 170 6.92 13.27 10.40
C GLY A 170 5.80 12.72 9.53
N TYR A 171 6.10 12.27 8.31
CA TYR A 171 5.07 11.73 7.42
C TYR A 171 4.65 10.30 7.80
N PHE A 172 5.60 9.43 8.06
CA PHE A 172 5.34 8.03 8.42
C PHE A 172 6.14 7.63 9.66
N GLU A 173 5.47 6.94 10.58
CA GLU A 173 6.07 6.39 11.80
C GLU A 173 5.72 4.90 11.92
N GLU A 174 6.76 4.07 12.10
CA GLU A 174 6.58 2.63 12.29
C GLU A 174 5.72 2.34 13.51
N GLY A 175 4.72 1.47 13.35
CA GLY A 175 3.75 1.13 14.39
C GLY A 175 2.59 2.11 14.56
N LYS A 176 2.71 3.35 14.05
CA LYS A 176 1.60 4.32 14.01
C LYS A 176 0.78 4.19 12.73
N GLY A 177 1.47 4.11 11.59
CA GLY A 177 0.90 4.00 10.25
C GLY A 177 0.39 5.32 9.70
N LEU A 178 -0.27 5.25 8.55
CA LEU A 178 -0.90 6.38 7.88
C LEU A 178 -2.22 6.69 8.57
N GLU A 179 -2.47 7.97 8.80
CA GLU A 179 -3.72 8.45 9.38
C GLU A 179 -4.79 8.58 8.28
N PRO A 180 -6.06 8.21 8.56
CA PRO A 180 -7.14 8.46 7.63
C PRO A 180 -7.53 9.95 7.62
N ASP A 181 -8.12 10.43 6.52
CA ASP A 181 -8.71 11.77 6.45
C ASP A 181 -9.92 11.90 7.39
N ILE A 182 -10.69 10.82 7.52
CA ILE A 182 -11.84 10.77 8.43
C ILE A 182 -11.74 9.52 9.29
N TRP A 183 -11.56 9.72 10.59
CA TRP A 183 -11.52 8.62 11.52
C TRP A 183 -12.92 8.01 11.75
N CYS A 184 -13.03 6.71 11.56
CA CYS A 184 -14.27 5.95 11.72
C CYS A 184 -13.93 4.53 12.21
N PRO A 185 -14.65 3.98 13.21
CA PRO A 185 -14.42 2.60 13.61
C PRO A 185 -14.53 1.63 12.44
N GLY A 186 -13.53 0.77 12.25
CA GLY A 186 -13.42 -0.10 11.07
C GLY A 186 -14.64 -0.97 10.82
N TRP A 187 -15.30 -1.46 11.87
CA TRP A 187 -16.52 -2.27 11.77
C TRP A 187 -17.75 -1.52 11.22
N TYR A 188 -17.71 -0.19 11.23
CA TYR A 188 -18.84 0.66 10.79
C TYR A 188 -18.52 1.44 9.50
N ALA A 189 -17.25 1.55 9.12
CA ALA A 189 -16.79 2.43 8.05
C ALA A 189 -17.47 2.16 6.70
N GLU A 190 -17.59 0.90 6.29
CA GLU A 190 -18.21 0.54 5.01
C GLU A 190 -19.69 0.93 4.96
N GLU A 191 -20.46 0.62 6.01
CA GLU A 191 -21.88 1.01 6.09
C GLU A 191 -22.06 2.53 6.05
N ALA A 192 -21.23 3.26 6.79
CA ALA A 192 -21.28 4.72 6.85
C ALA A 192 -20.98 5.36 5.48
N VAL A 193 -19.96 4.83 4.78
CA VAL A 193 -19.57 5.31 3.46
C VAL A 193 -20.62 5.04 2.41
N LEU A 194 -21.20 3.85 2.35
CA LEU A 194 -22.26 3.53 1.41
C LEU A 194 -23.46 4.43 1.59
N LYS A 195 -23.88 4.68 2.82
CA LYS A 195 -24.96 5.65 3.12
C LYS A 195 -24.61 7.08 2.71
N PHE A 196 -23.34 7.48 2.88
CA PHE A 196 -22.88 8.80 2.46
C PHE A 196 -22.98 8.94 0.93
N ILE A 197 -22.49 7.98 0.16
CA ILE A 197 -22.53 8.01 -1.31
C ILE A 197 -23.98 8.04 -1.79
N GLU A 198 -24.85 7.16 -1.29
CA GLU A 198 -26.28 7.10 -1.66
C GLU A 198 -27.01 8.44 -1.49
N ASN A 199 -26.61 9.22 -0.47
CA ASN A 199 -27.28 10.49 -0.18
C ASN A 199 -26.68 11.71 -0.88
N ASN A 200 -25.45 11.64 -1.39
CA ASN A 200 -24.70 12.80 -1.85
C ASN A 200 -24.14 12.67 -3.28
N VAL A 201 -23.96 11.47 -3.79
CA VAL A 201 -23.48 11.22 -5.16
C VAL A 201 -24.67 10.78 -6.02
N LYS A 202 -24.92 11.49 -7.13
CA LYS A 202 -26.05 11.24 -8.04
C LYS A 202 -25.55 11.10 -9.46
#